data_cf20d2090a5d66134dbe82767d0b9e23
#
_entry.id   cf20d2090a5d66134dbe82767d0b9e23
#
_cell.length_a   1.000
_cell.length_b   1.000
_cell.length_c   1.000
_cell.angle_alpha   90.00
_cell.angle_beta   90.00
_cell.angle_gamma   90.00
#
_symmetry.space_group_name_H-M   'P 1'
#
loop_
_entity.id
_entity.type
_entity.pdbx_description
1 polymer ?
#
loop_
_entity_poly.entity_id
_entity_poly.type
_entity_poly.pdbx_seq_one_letter_code
_entity_poly.pdbx_strand_id
1 'polypeptide(L)'
;MKPLVSIICITYNQAEYLSSCLDSIFSQQVDFQVELIIHDDASTDSTTEIISQYIKKCPFQIKTILQKENQYSKGIDIFSKYIYPKVEGKYIAICEGDDYWTDSRKLSIQIKMLEANQSFSATAHQSTVIYEKENREHLFCLLRKNIIKMDDVMGNRIFHTASFVFRSDIIPLLSIDIIPFAYDRFLFLVCSFYGDIYYFYDNMCVYRKSEIGITSHITYQIHKRDLFVPKKLKEINSNFPYYRYMAYVNKA
;
A
#
# COMPACT_ATOMS: atom_id res chain seq x y z
N MET A 1 -2.90 -16.69 19.12
CA MET A 1 -3.86 -15.54 19.14
C MET A 1 -3.97 -15.03 17.71
N LYS A 2 -5.14 -14.52 17.31
CA LYS A 2 -5.32 -13.93 15.98
C LYS A 2 -4.53 -12.62 15.88
N PRO A 3 -3.81 -12.33 14.79
CA PRO A 3 -3.10 -11.07 14.63
C PRO A 3 -4.06 -9.87 14.59
N LEU A 4 -3.63 -8.73 15.12
CA LEU A 4 -4.37 -7.48 15.00
C LEU A 4 -4.04 -6.80 13.66
N VAL A 5 -2.80 -6.91 13.21
CA VAL A 5 -2.30 -6.28 11.97
C VAL A 5 -1.70 -7.33 11.06
N SER A 6 -2.10 -7.31 9.78
CA SER A 6 -1.41 -7.99 8.68
C SER A 6 -0.55 -6.96 7.94
N ILE A 7 0.75 -7.15 7.96
CA ILE A 7 1.67 -6.38 7.12
C ILE A 7 1.80 -7.11 5.80
N ILE A 8 1.61 -6.40 4.69
CA ILE A 8 1.79 -6.92 3.34
C ILE A 8 3.07 -6.33 2.76
N CYS A 9 4.02 -7.19 2.38
CA CYS A 9 5.21 -6.82 1.64
C CYS A 9 5.17 -7.49 0.26
N ILE A 10 5.06 -6.69 -0.80
CA ILE A 10 5.13 -7.17 -2.18
C ILE A 10 6.49 -6.85 -2.75
N THR A 11 7.06 -7.76 -3.53
CA THR A 11 8.39 -7.59 -4.12
C THR A 11 8.50 -8.27 -5.48
N TYR A 12 9.35 -7.71 -6.34
CA TYR A 12 9.78 -8.29 -7.61
C TYR A 12 11.11 -7.69 -8.02
N ASN A 13 12.18 -8.49 -8.07
CA ASN A 13 13.55 -8.07 -8.41
C ASN A 13 14.02 -6.85 -7.58
N GLN A 14 13.90 -6.94 -6.26
CA GLN A 14 14.23 -5.86 -5.31
C GLN A 14 15.30 -6.29 -4.31
N ALA A 15 16.24 -7.16 -4.71
CA ALA A 15 17.30 -7.67 -3.83
C ALA A 15 18.12 -6.54 -3.15
N GLU A 16 18.34 -5.43 -3.85
CA GLU A 16 19.08 -4.26 -3.34
C GLU A 16 18.37 -3.60 -2.15
N TYR A 17 17.04 -3.58 -2.14
CA TYR A 17 16.23 -2.80 -1.21
C TYR A 17 15.57 -3.62 -0.11
N LEU A 18 15.23 -4.88 -0.41
CA LEU A 18 14.36 -5.70 0.42
C LEU A 18 14.86 -5.88 1.86
N SER A 19 16.18 -5.96 2.05
CA SER A 19 16.74 -6.08 3.40
C SER A 19 16.37 -4.88 4.28
N SER A 20 16.50 -3.66 3.78
CA SER A 20 16.14 -2.45 4.53
C SER A 20 14.63 -2.34 4.78
N CYS A 21 13.81 -2.81 3.84
CA CYS A 21 12.36 -2.92 4.01
C CYS A 21 12.03 -3.85 5.19
N LEU A 22 12.52 -5.10 5.15
CA LEU A 22 12.22 -6.10 6.17
C LEU A 22 12.79 -5.73 7.55
N ASP A 23 14.00 -5.14 7.62
CA ASP A 23 14.57 -4.64 8.86
C ASP A 23 13.68 -3.55 9.47
N SER A 24 13.14 -2.64 8.66
CA SER A 24 12.23 -1.59 9.12
C SER A 24 10.91 -2.13 9.66
N ILE A 25 10.38 -3.19 9.03
CA ILE A 25 9.20 -3.92 9.49
C ILE A 25 9.49 -4.63 10.81
N PHE A 26 10.64 -5.32 10.93
CA PHE A 26 11.01 -6.08 12.12
C PHE A 26 11.33 -5.18 13.32
N SER A 27 11.69 -3.93 13.06
CA SER A 27 11.96 -2.93 14.11
C SER A 27 10.71 -2.39 14.80
N GLN A 28 9.50 -2.71 14.31
CA GLN A 28 8.26 -2.14 14.84
C GLN A 28 7.99 -2.57 16.29
N GLN A 29 7.81 -1.59 17.15
CA GLN A 29 7.51 -1.76 18.57
C GLN A 29 6.00 -1.75 18.80
N VAL A 30 5.44 -2.92 19.03
CA VAL A 30 4.01 -3.14 19.17
C VAL A 30 3.72 -4.04 20.37
N ASP A 31 2.57 -3.85 21.02
CA ASP A 31 2.06 -4.66 22.14
C ASP A 31 0.92 -5.62 21.71
N PHE A 32 0.74 -5.78 20.40
CA PHE A 32 -0.26 -6.65 19.79
C PHE A 32 0.37 -7.65 18.81
N GLN A 33 -0.38 -8.69 18.46
CA GLN A 33 0.08 -9.70 17.51
C GLN A 33 0.06 -9.15 16.08
N VAL A 34 1.13 -9.44 15.35
CA VAL A 34 1.32 -9.05 13.94
C VAL A 34 1.60 -10.29 13.11
N GLU A 35 1.10 -10.34 11.91
CA GLU A 35 1.56 -11.25 10.85
C GLU A 35 2.21 -10.47 9.71
N LEU A 36 3.19 -11.08 9.06
CA LEU A 36 3.82 -10.57 7.84
C LEU A 36 3.50 -11.50 6.68
N ILE A 37 2.93 -10.96 5.62
CA ILE A 37 2.65 -11.66 4.37
C ILE A 37 3.61 -11.12 3.31
N ILE A 38 4.57 -11.94 2.86
CA ILE A 38 5.49 -11.58 1.79
C ILE A 38 5.00 -12.24 0.50
N HIS A 39 4.80 -11.43 -0.54
CA HIS A 39 4.50 -11.90 -1.88
C HIS A 39 5.66 -11.54 -2.82
N ASP A 40 6.32 -12.55 -3.36
CA ASP A 40 7.33 -12.41 -4.42
C ASP A 40 6.74 -12.83 -5.76
N ASP A 41 6.78 -11.93 -6.74
CA ASP A 41 6.14 -12.14 -8.05
C ASP A 41 7.11 -12.76 -9.07
N ALA A 42 7.78 -13.86 -8.67
CA ALA A 42 8.75 -14.61 -9.45
C ALA A 42 10.03 -13.82 -9.75
N SER A 43 10.68 -13.31 -8.73
CA SER A 43 11.97 -12.64 -8.86
C SER A 43 13.04 -13.56 -9.45
N THR A 44 13.92 -12.98 -10.25
CA THR A 44 15.03 -13.66 -10.94
C THR A 44 16.41 -13.25 -10.40
N ASP A 45 16.44 -12.28 -9.50
CA ASP A 45 17.61 -11.85 -8.74
C ASP A 45 17.67 -12.55 -7.37
N SER A 46 18.53 -12.10 -6.45
CA SER A 46 18.68 -12.68 -5.11
C SER A 46 17.55 -12.31 -4.12
N THR A 47 16.40 -11.82 -4.59
CA THR A 47 15.26 -11.44 -3.72
C THR A 47 14.76 -12.63 -2.90
N THR A 48 14.61 -13.81 -3.53
CA THR A 48 14.09 -15.02 -2.84
C THR A 48 15.06 -15.58 -1.81
N GLU A 49 16.37 -15.46 -2.04
CA GLU A 49 17.42 -15.83 -1.07
C GLU A 49 17.34 -14.92 0.18
N ILE A 50 17.15 -13.62 -0.03
CA ILE A 50 16.96 -12.66 1.06
C ILE A 50 15.71 -13.01 1.86
N ILE A 51 14.56 -13.25 1.21
CA ILE A 51 13.33 -13.68 1.89
C ILE A 51 13.62 -14.92 2.74
N SER A 52 14.31 -15.93 2.21
CA SER A 52 14.61 -17.17 2.92
C SER A 52 15.48 -16.96 4.16
N GLN A 53 16.40 -16.00 4.13
CA GLN A 53 17.20 -15.61 5.28
C GLN A 53 16.35 -14.89 6.36
N TYR A 54 15.45 -13.99 5.93
CA TYR A 54 14.62 -13.19 6.82
C TYR A 54 13.52 -14.00 7.50
N ILE A 55 12.96 -15.04 6.85
CA ILE A 55 12.00 -15.97 7.48
C ILE A 55 12.55 -16.52 8.80
N LYS A 56 13.85 -16.87 8.86
CA LYS A 56 14.48 -17.50 10.03
C LYS A 56 14.60 -16.58 11.24
N LYS A 57 14.57 -15.27 11.05
CA LYS A 57 14.75 -14.26 12.09
C LYS A 57 13.51 -13.37 12.31
N CYS A 58 12.41 -13.67 11.62
CA CYS A 58 11.18 -12.89 11.70
C CYS A 58 10.58 -12.93 13.11
N PRO A 59 10.32 -11.78 13.76
CA PRO A 59 9.71 -11.73 15.09
C PRO A 59 8.20 -11.96 15.07
N PHE A 60 7.59 -12.03 13.87
CA PHE A 60 6.15 -12.13 13.65
C PHE A 60 5.76 -13.49 13.07
N GLN A 61 4.47 -13.82 13.11
CA GLN A 61 3.95 -14.87 12.25
C GLN A 61 4.16 -14.50 10.79
N ILE A 62 4.79 -15.38 10.00
CA ILE A 62 5.11 -15.10 8.60
C ILE A 62 4.39 -16.04 7.64
N LYS A 63 3.88 -15.50 6.56
CA LYS A 63 3.32 -16.22 5.41
C LYS A 63 4.05 -15.78 4.15
N THR A 64 4.53 -16.72 3.36
CA THR A 64 5.19 -16.40 2.08
C THR A 64 4.38 -16.94 0.90
N ILE A 65 4.33 -16.15 -0.15
CA ILE A 65 3.71 -16.48 -1.44
C ILE A 65 4.77 -16.23 -2.50
N LEU A 66 5.48 -17.29 -2.90
CA LEU A 66 6.53 -17.21 -3.91
C LEU A 66 5.97 -17.72 -5.23
N GLN A 67 5.78 -16.83 -6.20
CA GLN A 67 5.24 -17.17 -7.51
C GLN A 67 6.31 -17.86 -8.36
N LYS A 68 5.88 -18.74 -9.27
CA LYS A 68 6.75 -19.37 -10.26
C LYS A 68 6.84 -18.57 -11.56
N GLU A 69 5.91 -17.67 -11.78
CA GLU A 69 5.78 -16.84 -12.95
C GLU A 69 5.22 -15.49 -12.54
N ASN A 70 5.68 -14.42 -13.19
CA ASN A 70 5.24 -13.07 -12.89
C ASN A 70 3.74 -12.90 -13.18
N GLN A 71 2.94 -12.75 -12.14
CA GLN A 71 1.49 -12.66 -12.22
C GLN A 71 1.02 -11.27 -12.65
N TYR A 72 1.73 -10.23 -12.20
CA TYR A 72 1.43 -8.86 -12.57
C TYR A 72 1.53 -8.65 -14.09
N SER A 73 2.57 -9.19 -14.73
CA SER A 73 2.74 -9.10 -16.19
C SER A 73 1.61 -9.78 -16.97
N LYS A 74 0.93 -10.75 -16.34
CA LYS A 74 -0.26 -11.44 -16.89
C LYS A 74 -1.56 -10.68 -16.63
N GLY A 75 -1.51 -9.52 -16.00
CA GLY A 75 -2.69 -8.74 -15.64
C GLY A 75 -3.51 -9.33 -14.50
N ILE A 76 -2.92 -10.18 -13.65
CA ILE A 76 -3.59 -10.80 -12.52
C ILE A 76 -3.53 -9.87 -11.31
N ASP A 77 -4.67 -9.63 -10.67
CA ASP A 77 -4.72 -8.97 -9.38
C ASP A 77 -4.15 -9.88 -8.28
N ILE A 78 -2.88 -9.64 -7.95
CA ILE A 78 -2.15 -10.40 -6.93
C ILE A 78 -2.75 -10.22 -5.54
N PHE A 79 -3.31 -9.03 -5.24
CA PHE A 79 -3.93 -8.76 -3.96
C PHE A 79 -5.17 -9.62 -3.75
N SER A 80 -6.14 -9.55 -4.64
CA SER A 80 -7.40 -10.29 -4.51
C SER A 80 -7.20 -11.80 -4.62
N LYS A 81 -6.30 -12.24 -5.51
CA LYS A 81 -6.13 -13.67 -5.79
C LYS A 81 -5.26 -14.40 -4.76
N TYR A 82 -4.21 -13.77 -4.28
CA TYR A 82 -3.19 -14.47 -3.49
C TYR A 82 -3.00 -13.90 -2.08
N ILE A 83 -3.08 -12.58 -1.91
CA ILE A 83 -2.68 -11.90 -0.67
C ILE A 83 -3.87 -11.79 0.29
N TYR A 84 -4.97 -11.15 -0.14
CA TYR A 84 -6.14 -10.94 0.73
C TYR A 84 -6.75 -12.20 1.33
N PRO A 85 -6.79 -13.36 0.62
CA PRO A 85 -7.24 -14.63 1.23
C PRO A 85 -6.36 -15.13 2.39
N LYS A 86 -5.16 -14.57 2.56
CA LYS A 86 -4.23 -14.93 3.65
C LYS A 86 -4.26 -13.96 4.83
N VAL A 87 -4.94 -12.81 4.67
CA VAL A 87 -5.06 -11.77 5.70
C VAL A 87 -5.95 -12.27 6.83
N GLU A 88 -5.43 -12.21 8.06
CA GLU A 88 -6.18 -12.55 9.28
C GLU A 88 -6.33 -11.34 10.21
N GLY A 89 -5.50 -10.31 10.03
CA GLY A 89 -5.51 -9.09 10.84
C GLY A 89 -6.77 -8.25 10.65
N LYS A 90 -7.18 -7.56 11.72
CA LYS A 90 -8.25 -6.55 11.67
C LYS A 90 -7.83 -5.32 10.86
N TYR A 91 -6.53 -5.05 10.79
CA TYR A 91 -5.93 -3.95 10.05
C TYR A 91 -4.89 -4.46 9.07
N ILE A 92 -4.70 -3.72 7.98
CA ILE A 92 -3.71 -4.00 6.96
C ILE A 92 -2.76 -2.81 6.86
N ALA A 93 -1.46 -3.08 6.92
CA ALA A 93 -0.40 -2.14 6.58
C ALA A 93 0.34 -2.66 5.34
N ILE A 94 0.76 -1.76 4.44
CA ILE A 94 1.51 -2.13 3.23
C ILE A 94 2.91 -1.50 3.30
N CYS A 95 3.92 -2.27 2.94
CA CYS A 95 5.28 -1.77 2.71
C CYS A 95 5.85 -2.53 1.51
N GLU A 96 6.02 -1.85 0.38
CA GLU A 96 6.60 -2.43 -0.83
C GLU A 96 8.10 -2.69 -0.62
N GLY A 97 8.66 -3.72 -1.24
CA GLY A 97 10.01 -4.20 -0.95
C GLY A 97 11.14 -3.21 -1.25
N ASP A 98 10.87 -2.15 -2.04
CA ASP A 98 11.77 -1.05 -2.31
C ASP A 98 11.60 0.16 -1.36
N ASP A 99 10.60 0.14 -0.48
CA ASP A 99 10.34 1.17 0.51
C ASP A 99 10.77 0.74 1.92
N TYR A 100 10.74 1.66 2.90
CA TYR A 100 10.99 1.32 4.30
C TYR A 100 10.36 2.32 5.27
N TRP A 101 10.08 1.85 6.49
CA TRP A 101 9.58 2.67 7.58
C TRP A 101 10.74 3.25 8.40
N THR A 102 10.59 4.48 8.86
CA THR A 102 11.62 5.22 9.59
C THR A 102 11.31 5.41 11.08
N ASP A 103 10.08 5.18 11.52
CA ASP A 103 9.69 5.22 12.94
C ASP A 103 9.24 3.84 13.41
N SER A 104 9.91 3.29 14.40
CA SER A 104 9.57 1.99 15.00
C SER A 104 8.20 1.98 15.72
N ARG A 105 7.59 3.13 15.97
CA ARG A 105 6.27 3.28 16.59
C ARG A 105 5.14 3.50 15.59
N LYS A 106 5.45 3.50 14.29
CA LYS A 106 4.47 3.78 13.23
C LYS A 106 3.18 2.97 13.41
N LEU A 107 3.30 1.65 13.51
CA LEU A 107 2.11 0.78 13.64
C LEU A 107 1.34 1.07 14.93
N SER A 108 2.02 1.18 16.07
CA SER A 108 1.35 1.45 17.35
C SER A 108 0.59 2.77 17.35
N ILE A 109 1.17 3.83 16.75
CA ILE A 109 0.52 5.15 16.61
C ILE A 109 -0.74 5.06 15.73
N GLN A 110 -0.63 4.44 14.56
CA GLN A 110 -1.73 4.36 13.59
C GLN A 110 -2.86 3.45 14.09
N ILE A 111 -2.54 2.31 14.68
CA ILE A 111 -3.53 1.38 15.23
C ILE A 111 -4.26 2.00 16.41
N LYS A 112 -3.56 2.68 17.32
CA LYS A 112 -4.19 3.40 18.44
C LYS A 112 -5.25 4.39 17.96
N MET A 113 -4.98 5.12 16.86
CA MET A 113 -5.95 6.05 16.27
C MET A 113 -7.19 5.31 15.73
N LEU A 114 -6.99 4.21 15.00
CA LEU A 114 -8.09 3.43 14.43
C LEU A 114 -8.93 2.71 15.51
N GLU A 115 -8.30 2.23 16.60
CA GLU A 115 -9.03 1.63 17.71
C GLU A 115 -9.85 2.66 18.48
N ALA A 116 -9.32 3.87 18.67
CA ALA A 116 -10.01 4.94 19.38
C ALA A 116 -11.18 5.55 18.59
N ASN A 117 -11.17 5.46 17.25
CA ASN A 117 -12.15 6.12 16.38
C ASN A 117 -12.66 5.20 15.28
N GLN A 118 -13.88 4.72 15.44
CA GLN A 118 -14.54 3.87 14.44
C GLN A 118 -14.96 4.64 13.17
N SER A 119 -14.99 5.98 13.20
CA SER A 119 -15.30 6.80 12.03
C SER A 119 -14.15 6.86 11.01
N PHE A 120 -12.92 6.50 11.42
CA PHE A 120 -11.81 6.41 10.48
C PHE A 120 -11.72 5.00 9.88
N SER A 121 -11.76 4.94 8.54
CA SER A 121 -11.54 3.73 7.77
C SER A 121 -10.07 3.38 7.63
N ALA A 122 -9.21 4.40 7.63
CA ALA A 122 -7.78 4.28 7.45
C ALA A 122 -7.02 5.41 8.13
N THR A 123 -5.71 5.23 8.23
CA THR A 123 -4.75 6.27 8.60
C THR A 123 -3.63 6.33 7.57
N ALA A 124 -3.08 7.53 7.39
CA ALA A 124 -1.89 7.77 6.57
C ALA A 124 -0.97 8.75 7.29
N HIS A 125 0.25 8.92 6.80
CA HIS A 125 1.19 9.88 7.35
C HIS A 125 2.09 10.48 6.26
N GLN A 126 2.89 11.49 6.63
CA GLN A 126 3.88 12.09 5.73
C GLN A 126 4.95 11.07 5.36
N SER A 127 5.47 11.20 4.14
CA SER A 127 6.54 10.37 3.59
C SER A 127 7.64 11.23 2.98
N THR A 128 8.89 10.77 3.04
CA THR A 128 9.97 11.32 2.22
C THR A 128 10.05 10.57 0.91
N VAL A 129 10.19 11.28 -0.19
CA VAL A 129 10.52 10.71 -1.51
C VAL A 129 12.03 10.88 -1.73
N ILE A 130 12.73 9.79 -2.01
CA ILE A 130 14.17 9.79 -2.31
C ILE A 130 14.40 9.40 -3.77
N TYR A 131 15.19 10.20 -4.47
CA TYR A 131 15.75 9.92 -5.79
C TYR A 131 17.24 9.60 -5.61
N GLU A 132 17.58 8.33 -5.44
CA GLU A 132 18.94 7.91 -5.06
C GLU A 132 20.00 8.37 -6.06
N LYS A 133 19.76 8.24 -7.37
CA LYS A 133 20.71 8.66 -8.41
C LYS A 133 20.92 10.18 -8.46
N GLU A 134 19.91 10.95 -8.11
CA GLU A 134 19.97 12.41 -8.14
C GLU A 134 20.44 12.98 -6.81
N ASN A 135 20.61 12.14 -5.79
CA ASN A 135 20.87 12.55 -4.40
C ASN A 135 19.91 13.66 -3.94
N ARG A 136 18.63 13.50 -4.26
CA ARG A 136 17.58 14.48 -4.00
C ARG A 136 16.45 13.84 -3.19
N GLU A 137 15.95 14.59 -2.23
CA GLU A 137 14.78 14.20 -1.45
C GLU A 137 13.79 15.35 -1.31
N HIS A 138 12.52 15.01 -1.08
CA HIS A 138 11.48 15.96 -0.74
C HIS A 138 10.32 15.25 0.00
N LEU A 139 9.46 16.02 0.66
CA LEU A 139 8.23 15.50 1.25
C LEU A 139 7.23 15.12 0.16
N PHE A 140 6.52 14.00 0.34
CA PHE A 140 5.59 13.47 -0.66
C PHE A 140 4.46 14.46 -0.97
N CYS A 141 3.82 15.01 0.06
CA CYS A 141 2.76 16.01 -0.06
C CYS A 141 2.68 16.87 1.19
N LEU A 142 2.44 18.17 1.03
CA LEU A 142 2.24 19.08 2.16
C LEU A 142 0.76 19.24 2.45
N LEU A 143 0.20 18.37 3.28
CA LEU A 143 -1.17 18.50 3.75
C LEU A 143 -1.25 19.43 4.96
N ARG A 144 -2.36 20.19 5.05
CA ARG A 144 -2.62 21.15 6.16
C ARG A 144 -3.83 20.76 7.01
N LYS A 145 -4.27 19.50 6.91
CA LYS A 145 -5.41 18.98 7.67
C LYS A 145 -5.19 17.50 8.01
N ASN A 146 -5.72 17.08 9.15
CA ASN A 146 -5.62 15.70 9.62
C ASN A 146 -6.77 14.82 9.15
N ILE A 147 -7.94 15.39 8.84
CA ILE A 147 -9.10 14.63 8.37
C ILE A 147 -9.19 14.75 6.87
N ILE A 148 -8.99 13.65 6.20
CA ILE A 148 -8.98 13.53 4.73
C ILE A 148 -10.27 12.84 4.31
N LYS A 149 -11.01 13.49 3.43
CA LYS A 149 -12.28 13.01 2.87
C LYS A 149 -12.11 12.56 1.43
N MET A 150 -13.13 11.92 0.89
CA MET A 150 -13.15 11.45 -0.51
C MET A 150 -12.78 12.54 -1.51
N ASP A 151 -13.27 13.76 -1.33
CA ASP A 151 -12.98 14.90 -2.21
C ASP A 151 -11.49 15.25 -2.28
N ASP A 152 -10.75 15.01 -1.21
CA ASP A 152 -9.31 15.29 -1.15
C ASP A 152 -8.50 14.24 -1.91
N VAL A 153 -9.00 13.00 -1.93
CA VAL A 153 -8.33 11.85 -2.57
C VAL A 153 -8.63 11.78 -4.07
N MET A 154 -9.78 12.30 -4.52
CA MET A 154 -10.21 12.18 -5.91
C MET A 154 -9.25 12.80 -6.93
N GLY A 155 -8.67 13.94 -6.61
CA GLY A 155 -7.89 14.75 -7.58
C GLY A 155 -6.42 14.35 -7.67
N ASN A 156 -5.81 13.96 -6.55
CA ASN A 156 -4.37 13.76 -6.45
C ASN A 156 -4.02 12.56 -5.57
N ARG A 157 -2.87 11.96 -5.81
CA ARG A 157 -2.23 11.03 -4.89
C ARG A 157 -1.58 11.83 -3.78
N ILE A 158 -2.20 11.89 -2.59
CA ILE A 158 -1.80 12.77 -1.49
C ILE A 158 -1.00 12.06 -0.41
N PHE A 159 -0.91 10.73 -0.42
CA PHE A 159 -0.04 9.94 0.45
C PHE A 159 0.50 8.71 -0.27
N HIS A 160 1.57 8.16 0.27
CA HIS A 160 2.24 6.99 -0.26
C HIS A 160 1.67 5.69 0.35
N THR A 161 1.72 4.58 -0.40
CA THR A 161 1.19 3.28 0.02
C THR A 161 1.83 2.79 1.32
N ALA A 162 3.15 2.94 1.48
CA ALA A 162 3.87 2.55 2.69
C ALA A 162 3.49 3.36 3.95
N SER A 163 2.82 4.52 3.78
CA SER A 163 2.27 5.31 4.89
C SER A 163 0.90 4.81 5.37
N PHE A 164 0.24 3.95 4.60
CA PHE A 164 -1.18 3.65 4.72
C PHE A 164 -1.46 2.44 5.60
N VAL A 165 -2.44 2.58 6.51
CA VAL A 165 -3.00 1.48 7.32
C VAL A 165 -4.52 1.59 7.26
N PHE A 166 -5.21 0.48 6.98
CA PHE A 166 -6.65 0.48 6.79
C PHE A 166 -7.34 -0.75 7.42
N ARG A 167 -8.65 -0.67 7.58
CA ARG A 167 -9.47 -1.77 8.11
C ARG A 167 -9.62 -2.87 7.08
N SER A 168 -9.46 -4.14 7.49
CA SER A 168 -9.52 -5.29 6.58
C SER A 168 -10.94 -5.65 6.14
N ASP A 169 -11.98 -5.14 6.78
CA ASP A 169 -13.38 -5.37 6.41
C ASP A 169 -13.79 -4.77 5.06
N ILE A 170 -12.94 -3.89 4.50
CA ILE A 170 -13.13 -3.36 3.13
C ILE A 170 -12.59 -4.29 2.03
N ILE A 171 -11.85 -5.35 2.35
CA ILE A 171 -11.28 -6.28 1.36
C ILE A 171 -12.31 -6.74 0.31
N PRO A 172 -13.56 -7.12 0.68
CA PRO A 172 -14.54 -7.57 -0.32
C PRO A 172 -14.84 -6.58 -1.44
N LEU A 173 -14.56 -5.29 -1.23
CA LEU A 173 -14.77 -4.24 -2.22
C LEU A 173 -13.54 -3.96 -3.09
N LEU A 174 -12.38 -4.46 -2.68
CA LEU A 174 -11.13 -4.26 -3.38
C LEU A 174 -10.91 -5.26 -4.52
N SER A 175 -11.77 -6.29 -4.63
CA SER A 175 -11.71 -7.24 -5.75
C SER A 175 -12.20 -6.58 -7.04
N ILE A 176 -11.34 -6.58 -8.06
CA ILE A 176 -11.59 -5.97 -9.38
C ILE A 176 -11.13 -6.91 -10.48
N ASP A 177 -11.91 -6.96 -11.59
CA ASP A 177 -11.60 -7.82 -12.73
C ASP A 177 -10.42 -7.32 -13.56
N ILE A 178 -10.13 -6.02 -13.48
CA ILE A 178 -9.05 -5.37 -14.22
C ILE A 178 -8.22 -4.56 -13.22
N ILE A 179 -6.92 -4.88 -13.13
CA ILE A 179 -5.99 -4.13 -12.27
C ILE A 179 -5.83 -2.73 -12.84
N PRO A 180 -6.24 -1.66 -12.12
CA PRO A 180 -5.90 -0.31 -12.50
C PRO A 180 -4.38 -0.11 -12.35
N PHE A 181 -3.82 0.79 -13.13
CA PHE A 181 -2.43 1.20 -12.94
C PHE A 181 -2.21 1.79 -11.54
N ALA A 182 -3.12 2.65 -11.10
CA ALA A 182 -3.09 3.28 -9.80
C ALA A 182 -3.96 2.49 -8.79
N TYR A 183 -3.56 1.23 -8.47
CA TYR A 183 -4.27 0.40 -7.49
C TYR A 183 -4.34 1.06 -6.11
N ASP A 184 -3.28 1.71 -5.69
CA ASP A 184 -3.21 2.49 -4.46
C ASP A 184 -4.27 3.60 -4.41
N ARG A 185 -4.46 4.33 -5.51
CA ARG A 185 -5.50 5.36 -5.62
C ARG A 185 -6.91 4.77 -5.52
N PHE A 186 -7.14 3.61 -6.13
CA PHE A 186 -8.39 2.87 -5.98
C PHE A 186 -8.63 2.49 -4.53
N LEU A 187 -7.64 1.90 -3.86
CA LEU A 187 -7.68 1.56 -2.43
C LEU A 187 -8.03 2.78 -1.57
N PHE A 188 -7.35 3.91 -1.76
CA PHE A 188 -7.60 5.12 -0.97
C PHE A 188 -9.03 5.65 -1.17
N LEU A 189 -9.54 5.60 -2.39
CA LEU A 189 -10.91 6.01 -2.68
C LEU A 189 -11.94 5.06 -2.05
N VAL A 190 -11.73 3.76 -2.13
CA VAL A 190 -12.61 2.78 -1.47
C VAL A 190 -12.61 2.99 0.04
N CYS A 191 -11.44 3.18 0.67
CA CYS A 191 -11.38 3.51 2.09
C CYS A 191 -12.18 4.77 2.42
N SER A 192 -12.06 5.82 1.60
CA SER A 192 -12.77 7.09 1.83
C SER A 192 -14.30 7.00 1.69
N PHE A 193 -14.86 5.90 1.15
CA PHE A 193 -16.29 5.62 1.17
C PHE A 193 -16.78 5.06 2.50
N TYR A 194 -15.89 4.37 3.22
CA TYR A 194 -16.20 3.71 4.49
C TYR A 194 -16.08 4.63 5.70
N GLY A 195 -15.25 5.64 5.58
CA GLY A 195 -15.00 6.59 6.64
C GLY A 195 -13.91 7.58 6.25
N ASP A 196 -13.71 8.58 7.08
CA ASP A 196 -12.63 9.52 6.87
C ASP A 196 -11.27 8.83 7.06
N ILE A 197 -10.21 9.40 6.47
CA ILE A 197 -8.83 8.93 6.65
C ILE A 197 -8.13 9.93 7.58
N TYR A 198 -7.55 9.47 8.68
CA TYR A 198 -6.76 10.33 9.56
C TYR A 198 -5.32 10.43 9.06
N TYR A 199 -4.82 11.64 8.89
CA TYR A 199 -3.47 11.93 8.44
C TYR A 199 -2.59 12.48 9.56
N PHE A 200 -1.46 11.82 9.81
CA PHE A 200 -0.42 12.30 10.70
C PHE A 200 0.61 13.13 9.92
N TYR A 201 1.08 14.23 10.53
CA TYR A 201 2.14 15.06 9.93
C TYR A 201 3.54 14.47 10.14
N ASP A 202 3.66 13.47 11.02
CA ASP A 202 4.90 12.78 11.28
C ASP A 202 5.37 12.04 10.02
N ASN A 203 6.65 12.15 9.70
CA ASN A 203 7.26 11.47 8.56
C ASN A 203 7.81 10.12 9.03
N MET A 204 7.10 9.04 8.70
CA MET A 204 7.39 7.71 9.24
C MET A 204 7.73 6.68 8.16
N CYS A 205 7.92 7.07 6.89
CA CYS A 205 8.42 6.18 5.83
C CYS A 205 9.15 6.93 4.72
N VAL A 206 9.91 6.17 3.96
CA VAL A 206 10.58 6.61 2.75
C VAL A 206 10.01 5.87 1.56
N TYR A 207 9.69 6.62 0.52
CA TYR A 207 9.38 6.16 -0.82
C TYR A 207 10.61 6.30 -1.71
N ARG A 208 11.17 5.19 -2.17
CA ARG A 208 12.29 5.21 -3.13
C ARG A 208 11.77 5.33 -4.55
N LYS A 209 12.32 6.28 -5.29
CA LYS A 209 12.14 6.41 -6.75
C LYS A 209 13.32 5.72 -7.43
N SER A 210 13.14 4.46 -7.79
CA SER A 210 14.12 3.70 -8.58
C SER A 210 13.77 3.72 -10.06
N GLU A 211 14.76 3.51 -10.94
CA GLU A 211 14.52 3.39 -12.38
C GLU A 211 13.84 2.06 -12.75
N ILE A 212 13.93 1.07 -11.88
CA ILE A 212 13.35 -0.27 -12.07
C ILE A 212 11.86 -0.29 -11.66
N GLY A 213 11.40 0.74 -10.94
CA GLY A 213 10.02 0.84 -10.45
C GLY A 213 9.00 0.85 -11.60
N ILE A 214 7.83 0.26 -11.37
CA ILE A 214 6.71 0.19 -12.33
C ILE A 214 6.35 1.57 -12.89
N THR A 215 6.51 2.62 -12.08
CA THR A 215 6.20 4.02 -12.46
C THR A 215 7.13 4.60 -13.52
N SER A 216 8.30 4.02 -13.76
CA SER A 216 9.26 4.50 -14.80
C SER A 216 8.91 3.99 -16.21
N HIS A 217 8.02 3.01 -16.35
CA HIS A 217 7.69 2.37 -17.64
C HIS A 217 6.20 2.51 -18.00
N ILE A 218 5.57 3.62 -17.61
CA ILE A 218 4.15 3.86 -17.86
C ILE A 218 3.90 4.11 -19.35
N THR A 219 3.06 3.26 -19.96
CA THR A 219 2.57 3.44 -21.31
C THR A 219 1.13 3.95 -21.32
N TYR A 220 0.68 4.56 -22.41
CA TYR A 220 -0.72 4.95 -22.63
C TYR A 220 -1.71 3.77 -22.43
N GLN A 221 -1.30 2.54 -22.79
CA GLN A 221 -2.12 1.34 -22.59
C GLN A 221 -2.34 1.01 -21.10
N ILE A 222 -1.36 1.31 -20.27
CA ILE A 222 -1.45 1.12 -18.81
C ILE A 222 -2.42 2.16 -18.23
N HIS A 223 -2.31 3.44 -18.62
CA HIS A 223 -3.24 4.48 -18.18
C HIS A 223 -4.71 4.20 -18.56
N LYS A 224 -4.95 3.53 -19.70
CA LYS A 224 -6.32 3.15 -20.07
C LYS A 224 -7.01 2.26 -19.03
N ARG A 225 -6.26 1.47 -18.26
CA ARG A 225 -6.83 0.64 -17.20
C ARG A 225 -7.52 1.47 -16.12
N ASP A 226 -7.04 2.69 -15.87
CA ASP A 226 -7.64 3.59 -14.86
C ASP A 226 -9.03 4.10 -15.26
N LEU A 227 -9.40 4.02 -16.54
CA LEU A 227 -10.75 4.38 -17.00
C LEU A 227 -11.85 3.43 -16.47
N PHE A 228 -11.48 2.24 -16.01
CA PHE A 228 -12.42 1.29 -15.37
C PHE A 228 -12.68 1.63 -13.89
N VAL A 229 -11.73 2.30 -13.23
CA VAL A 229 -11.83 2.67 -11.82
C VAL A 229 -13.10 3.45 -11.50
N PRO A 230 -13.48 4.51 -12.24
CA PRO A 230 -14.70 5.28 -11.96
C PRO A 230 -15.98 4.45 -12.05
N LYS A 231 -16.04 3.50 -13.00
CA LYS A 231 -17.19 2.60 -13.14
C LYS A 231 -17.30 1.70 -11.91
N LYS A 232 -16.20 1.08 -11.50
CA LYS A 232 -16.17 0.22 -10.31
C LYS A 232 -16.51 0.97 -9.04
N LEU A 233 -15.98 2.19 -8.88
CA LEU A 233 -16.32 3.04 -7.75
C LEU A 233 -17.81 3.39 -7.71
N LYS A 234 -18.46 3.59 -8.87
CA LYS A 234 -19.89 3.82 -8.98
C LYS A 234 -20.72 2.58 -8.62
N GLU A 235 -20.22 1.37 -8.93
CA GLU A 235 -20.84 0.10 -8.51
C GLU A 235 -20.78 -0.07 -6.99
N ILE A 236 -19.62 0.26 -6.37
CA ILE A 236 -19.41 0.19 -4.91
C ILE A 236 -20.26 1.24 -4.18
N ASN A 237 -20.34 2.45 -4.71
CA ASN A 237 -21.11 3.54 -4.13
C ASN A 237 -21.88 4.29 -5.22
N SER A 238 -23.20 4.11 -5.27
CA SER A 238 -24.08 4.76 -6.25
C SER A 238 -24.03 6.29 -6.21
N ASN A 239 -23.64 6.90 -5.09
CA ASN A 239 -23.48 8.34 -4.92
C ASN A 239 -22.10 8.84 -5.35
N PHE A 240 -21.19 7.95 -5.81
CA PHE A 240 -19.87 8.36 -6.27
C PHE A 240 -19.97 9.43 -7.37
N PRO A 241 -19.28 10.56 -7.27
CA PRO A 241 -19.35 11.66 -8.21
C PRO A 241 -18.57 11.37 -9.51
N TYR A 242 -19.07 10.41 -10.28
CA TYR A 242 -18.45 9.85 -11.48
C TYR A 242 -17.90 10.90 -12.44
N TYR A 243 -18.75 11.86 -12.83
CA TYR A 243 -18.36 12.88 -13.82
C TYR A 243 -17.26 13.82 -13.30
N ARG A 244 -17.30 14.13 -12.01
CA ARG A 244 -16.27 14.94 -11.36
C ARG A 244 -14.93 14.20 -11.34
N TYR A 245 -14.93 12.90 -11.02
CA TYR A 245 -13.73 12.08 -11.06
C TYR A 245 -13.17 11.94 -12.48
N MET A 246 -14.03 11.71 -13.49
CA MET A 246 -13.62 11.66 -14.89
C MET A 246 -12.97 12.95 -15.37
N ALA A 247 -13.40 14.11 -14.85
CA ALA A 247 -12.76 15.39 -15.15
C ALA A 247 -11.30 15.47 -14.64
N TYR A 248 -10.94 14.74 -13.58
CA TYR A 248 -9.56 14.62 -13.12
C TYR A 248 -8.77 13.63 -13.97
N VAL A 249 -9.33 12.47 -14.29
CA VAL A 249 -8.66 11.44 -15.12
C VAL A 249 -8.34 11.97 -16.52
N ASN A 250 -9.24 12.75 -17.12
CA ASN A 250 -9.03 13.32 -18.47
C ASN A 250 -8.05 14.50 -18.52
N LYS A 251 -7.60 15.02 -17.36
CA LYS A 251 -6.60 16.11 -17.29
C LYS A 251 -5.18 15.59 -17.00
N ALA A 252 -5.04 14.33 -16.62
CA ALA A 252 -3.76 13.66 -16.37
C ALA A 252 -3.27 12.98 -17.65
#